data_b81cbf8a3a03d9ce5deef34a700941fb
#
_entry.id   b81cbf8a3a03d9ce5deef34a700941fb
#
_cell.length_a   1.000
_cell.length_b   1.000
_cell.length_c   1.000
_cell.angle_alpha   90.00
_cell.angle_beta   90.00
_cell.angle_gamma   90.00
#
_symmetry.space_group_name_H-M   'P 1'
#
loop_
_entity.id
_entity.type
_entity.pdbx_description
1 polymer ?
#
loop_
_entity_poly.entity_id
_entity_poly.type
_entity_poly.pdbx_seq_one_letter_code
_entity_poly.pdbx_strand_id
1 'polypeptide(L)'
;MKYSIIVPVFNRPDEVDELLNSLASQEEKDFEVVIVEDGSQTPCEDVCKRYEDKMDIHYYYKQNSGPGQSRNYGAERASGEYLLILDSDVVLPSGYLKAVSDELSREPADAFGGPDKAHSSFTDTQKAISYSMTSFFTTGGIRGGKKKMDKFYPRSFNMGIRKDVYLKLKGFSAMRFGEDIDFSIRIFKAGCKCRLFPEAWVWHKRRTDFRKFWRQVYNSGIARINLYKKYPESLKLVHLLPMVFTLGVTGTCLLLFFAVLPYLFGTEHIFPILGQAITLLGLIGLACIVIYSVALCIDSTRENKSLKIGLLSIRAAFTQLLGYGCGFLSAWWKRCVLGKSEFSAYNKTFYK
;
A
#
# COMPACT_ATOMS: atom_id res chain seq x y z
N MET A 1 -19.66 -6.67 23.69
CA MET A 1 -19.08 -5.74 22.71
C MET A 1 -18.77 -6.48 21.43
N LYS A 2 -19.26 -5.98 20.32
CA LYS A 2 -19.17 -6.68 19.03
C LYS A 2 -17.83 -6.39 18.32
N TYR A 3 -17.37 -5.14 18.37
CA TYR A 3 -16.19 -4.70 17.63
C TYR A 3 -15.12 -4.08 18.54
N SER A 4 -13.85 -4.40 18.28
CA SER A 4 -12.70 -3.67 18.82
C SER A 4 -11.91 -3.06 17.65
N ILE A 5 -11.86 -1.75 17.61
CA ILE A 5 -11.14 -0.99 16.55
C ILE A 5 -9.71 -0.78 17.00
N ILE A 6 -8.76 -1.43 16.34
CA ILE A 6 -7.33 -1.41 16.71
C ILE A 6 -6.58 -0.44 15.79
N VAL A 7 -5.96 0.58 16.38
CA VAL A 7 -5.27 1.64 15.65
C VAL A 7 -3.82 1.79 16.15
N PRO A 8 -2.82 1.36 15.38
CA PRO A 8 -1.43 1.67 15.67
C PRO A 8 -1.12 3.12 15.30
N VAL A 9 -0.46 3.86 16.19
CA VAL A 9 -0.14 5.28 15.99
C VAL A 9 1.36 5.53 16.15
N PHE A 10 1.92 6.39 15.30
CA PHE A 10 3.28 6.89 15.44
C PHE A 10 3.41 8.32 14.91
N ASN A 11 3.52 9.31 15.82
CA ASN A 11 3.67 10.74 15.52
C ASN A 11 2.55 11.32 14.61
N ARG A 12 1.26 11.04 14.92
CA ARG A 12 0.11 11.41 14.08
C ARG A 12 -1.12 11.84 14.86
N PRO A 13 -1.01 12.77 15.84
CA PRO A 13 -2.15 13.17 16.66
C PRO A 13 -3.30 13.79 15.83
N ASP A 14 -2.99 14.58 14.79
CA ASP A 14 -4.02 15.19 13.94
C ASP A 14 -4.83 14.16 13.14
N GLU A 15 -4.16 13.13 12.64
CA GLU A 15 -4.84 12.05 11.90
C GLU A 15 -5.71 11.20 12.84
N VAL A 16 -5.27 10.99 14.09
CA VAL A 16 -6.06 10.31 15.12
C VAL A 16 -7.30 11.11 15.47
N ASP A 17 -7.21 12.45 15.56
CA ASP A 17 -8.36 13.31 15.82
C ASP A 17 -9.44 13.18 14.73
N GLU A 18 -9.04 13.21 13.47
CA GLU A 18 -9.98 13.01 12.35
C GLU A 18 -10.62 11.61 12.37
N LEU A 19 -9.83 10.57 12.67
CA LEU A 19 -10.34 9.20 12.79
C LEU A 19 -11.36 9.10 13.93
N LEU A 20 -11.01 9.56 15.14
CA LEU A 20 -11.89 9.52 16.31
C LEU A 20 -13.17 10.33 16.09
N ASN A 21 -13.08 11.48 15.45
CA ASN A 21 -14.27 12.27 15.07
C ASN A 21 -15.19 11.48 14.13
N SER A 22 -14.63 10.74 13.18
CA SER A 22 -15.42 9.88 12.27
C SER A 22 -16.02 8.66 12.96
N LEU A 23 -15.35 8.14 14.00
CA LEU A 23 -15.86 7.04 14.84
C LEU A 23 -16.98 7.54 15.78
N ALA A 24 -16.84 8.74 16.34
CA ALA A 24 -17.90 9.34 17.16
C ALA A 24 -19.21 9.52 16.38
N SER A 25 -19.13 9.70 15.05
CA SER A 25 -20.29 9.86 14.17
C SER A 25 -20.91 8.56 13.66
N GLN A 26 -20.41 7.37 14.06
CA GLN A 26 -20.98 6.10 13.64
C GLN A 26 -22.39 5.89 14.19
N GLU A 27 -23.27 5.30 13.38
CA GLU A 27 -24.63 4.97 13.78
C GLU A 27 -24.67 3.83 14.80
N GLU A 28 -23.82 2.83 14.64
CA GLU A 28 -23.66 1.70 15.56
C GLU A 28 -22.65 2.04 16.64
N LYS A 29 -23.00 1.75 17.92
CA LYS A 29 -22.19 2.14 19.09
C LYS A 29 -21.61 0.97 19.88
N ASP A 30 -21.87 -0.27 19.48
CA ASP A 30 -21.34 -1.45 20.19
C ASP A 30 -19.89 -1.76 19.80
N PHE A 31 -18.98 -0.80 20.08
CA PHE A 31 -17.55 -0.93 19.82
C PHE A 31 -16.70 -0.23 20.88
N GLU A 32 -15.46 -0.68 21.01
CA GLU A 32 -14.38 0.01 21.69
C GLU A 32 -13.29 0.43 20.69
N VAL A 33 -12.47 1.41 21.07
CA VAL A 33 -11.31 1.86 20.29
C VAL A 33 -10.05 1.61 21.11
N VAL A 34 -9.14 0.84 20.57
CA VAL A 34 -7.84 0.50 21.17
C VAL A 34 -6.74 1.22 20.41
N ILE A 35 -6.28 2.34 20.96
CA ILE A 35 -5.17 3.14 20.40
C ILE A 35 -3.85 2.61 20.97
N VAL A 36 -2.92 2.25 20.09
CA VAL A 36 -1.58 1.79 20.47
C VAL A 36 -0.52 2.73 19.94
N GLU A 37 -0.01 3.60 20.82
CA GLU A 37 1.05 4.53 20.53
C GLU A 37 2.40 3.81 20.49
N ASP A 38 3.05 3.81 19.33
CA ASP A 38 4.26 3.03 19.05
C ASP A 38 5.55 3.84 19.25
N GLY A 39 5.71 4.45 20.44
CA GLY A 39 6.91 5.21 20.81
C GLY A 39 6.99 6.58 20.15
N SER A 40 5.87 7.27 20.00
CA SER A 40 5.82 8.62 19.42
C SER A 40 6.53 9.66 20.28
N GLN A 41 7.14 10.63 19.61
CA GLN A 41 7.63 11.87 20.24
C GLN A 41 6.50 12.88 20.45
N THR A 42 5.46 12.80 19.61
CA THR A 42 4.23 13.60 19.72
C THR A 42 3.06 12.64 19.91
N PRO A 43 2.76 12.25 21.16
CA PRO A 43 1.70 11.28 21.43
C PRO A 43 0.30 11.90 21.21
N CYS A 44 -0.70 11.02 21.03
CA CYS A 44 -2.09 11.41 20.80
C CYS A 44 -2.99 11.21 22.05
N GLU A 45 -2.42 11.04 23.24
CA GLU A 45 -3.18 10.79 24.48
C GLU A 45 -4.21 11.88 24.76
N ASP A 46 -3.80 13.18 24.66
CA ASP A 46 -4.72 14.30 24.89
C ASP A 46 -5.82 14.40 23.81
N VAL A 47 -5.56 13.87 22.62
CA VAL A 47 -6.59 13.73 21.60
C VAL A 47 -7.60 12.67 22.04
N CYS A 48 -7.16 11.52 22.51
CA CYS A 48 -8.03 10.42 22.97
C CYS A 48 -8.97 10.89 24.09
N LYS A 49 -8.44 11.60 25.10
CA LYS A 49 -9.22 12.14 26.24
C LYS A 49 -10.41 13.00 25.81
N ARG A 50 -10.33 13.71 24.67
CA ARG A 50 -11.43 14.55 24.16
C ARG A 50 -12.64 13.75 23.65
N TYR A 51 -12.52 12.44 23.51
CA TYR A 51 -13.56 11.57 22.98
C TYR A 51 -14.01 10.48 23.97
N GLU A 52 -13.45 10.41 25.18
CA GLU A 52 -13.80 9.42 26.20
C GLU A 52 -15.26 9.50 26.67
N ASP A 53 -15.87 10.69 26.57
CA ASP A 53 -17.30 10.92 26.85
C ASP A 53 -18.23 10.41 25.72
N LYS A 54 -17.67 10.14 24.52
CA LYS A 54 -18.43 9.79 23.30
C LYS A 54 -18.34 8.30 22.95
N MET A 55 -17.26 7.64 23.36
CA MET A 55 -17.00 6.22 23.04
C MET A 55 -16.00 5.62 24.03
N ASP A 56 -16.02 4.30 24.13
CA ASP A 56 -15.08 3.55 24.96
C ASP A 56 -13.69 3.51 24.29
N ILE A 57 -12.72 4.24 24.88
CA ILE A 57 -11.36 4.40 24.33
C ILE A 57 -10.33 3.87 25.32
N HIS A 58 -9.48 2.96 24.86
CA HIS A 58 -8.33 2.45 25.58
C HIS A 58 -7.03 2.93 24.91
N TYR A 59 -6.27 3.77 25.60
CA TYR A 59 -5.00 4.28 25.12
C TYR A 59 -3.83 3.53 25.78
N TYR A 60 -2.91 3.02 24.95
CA TYR A 60 -1.70 2.32 25.39
C TYR A 60 -0.46 2.91 24.73
N TYR A 61 0.56 3.25 25.52
CA TYR A 61 1.87 3.66 25.05
C TYR A 61 2.88 2.53 25.21
N LYS A 62 3.70 2.26 24.19
CA LYS A 62 4.78 1.28 24.23
C LYS A 62 6.00 1.75 23.44
N GLN A 63 7.16 1.11 23.69
CA GLN A 63 8.33 1.31 22.85
C GLN A 63 8.05 0.93 21.40
N ASN A 64 8.67 1.67 20.48
CA ASN A 64 8.51 1.46 19.06
C ASN A 64 8.95 0.05 18.63
N SER A 65 8.04 -0.68 18.00
CA SER A 65 8.29 -2.04 17.49
C SER A 65 7.66 -2.25 16.10
N GLY A 66 7.06 -1.22 15.54
CA GLY A 66 6.42 -1.23 14.25
C GLY A 66 4.92 -1.53 14.27
N PRO A 67 4.19 -1.18 13.21
CA PRO A 67 2.73 -1.20 13.17
C PRO A 67 2.15 -2.61 13.35
N GLY A 68 2.79 -3.65 12.82
CA GLY A 68 2.32 -5.03 12.98
C GLY A 68 2.31 -5.47 14.45
N GLN A 69 3.40 -5.18 15.18
CA GLN A 69 3.50 -5.53 16.61
C GLN A 69 2.56 -4.68 17.47
N SER A 70 2.31 -3.42 17.08
CA SER A 70 1.36 -2.56 17.78
C SER A 70 -0.08 -3.04 17.60
N ARG A 71 -0.42 -3.54 16.39
CA ARG A 71 -1.72 -4.20 16.16
C ARG A 71 -1.87 -5.47 17.01
N ASN A 72 -0.81 -6.29 17.12
CA ASN A 72 -0.84 -7.48 17.98
C ASN A 72 -1.04 -7.09 19.45
N TYR A 73 -0.33 -6.08 19.92
CA TYR A 73 -0.45 -5.58 21.29
C TYR A 73 -1.87 -5.10 21.63
N GLY A 74 -2.51 -4.40 20.70
CA GLY A 74 -3.91 -3.98 20.83
C GLY A 74 -4.88 -5.15 20.77
N ALA A 75 -4.68 -6.10 19.88
CA ALA A 75 -5.54 -7.28 19.72
C ALA A 75 -5.58 -8.18 20.96
N GLU A 76 -4.47 -8.30 21.70
CA GLU A 76 -4.40 -9.04 22.95
C GLU A 76 -5.25 -8.39 24.05
N ARG A 77 -5.46 -7.07 24.01
CA ARG A 77 -6.19 -6.27 25.00
C ARG A 77 -7.63 -5.98 24.61
N ALA A 78 -7.97 -6.21 23.38
CA ALA A 78 -9.31 -6.01 22.84
C ALA A 78 -10.32 -6.98 23.48
N SER A 79 -11.57 -6.55 23.66
CA SER A 79 -12.66 -7.35 24.23
C SER A 79 -13.67 -7.84 23.20
N GLY A 80 -13.75 -7.21 22.02
CA GLY A 80 -14.74 -7.48 21.00
C GLY A 80 -14.58 -8.83 20.31
N GLU A 81 -15.68 -9.31 19.75
CA GLU A 81 -15.72 -10.54 18.95
C GLU A 81 -14.94 -10.42 17.65
N TYR A 82 -15.07 -9.26 16.99
CA TYR A 82 -14.34 -8.91 15.78
C TYR A 82 -13.35 -7.79 16.04
N LEU A 83 -12.13 -7.96 15.54
CA LEU A 83 -11.10 -6.94 15.50
C LEU A 83 -11.19 -6.20 14.17
N LEU A 84 -11.38 -4.87 14.21
CA LEU A 84 -11.31 -4.00 13.05
C LEU A 84 -9.96 -3.29 13.07
N ILE A 85 -9.05 -3.71 12.22
CA ILE A 85 -7.71 -3.13 12.10
C ILE A 85 -7.79 -1.96 11.14
N LEU A 86 -7.49 -0.76 11.63
CA LEU A 86 -7.47 0.48 10.87
C LEU A 86 -6.13 1.18 11.00
N ASP A 87 -5.68 1.89 9.95
CA ASP A 87 -4.55 2.81 10.06
C ASP A 87 -5.04 4.17 10.59
N SER A 88 -4.18 4.93 11.26
CA SER A 88 -4.54 6.25 11.82
C SER A 88 -4.92 7.30 10.78
N ASP A 89 -4.53 7.10 9.52
CA ASP A 89 -4.77 8.00 8.39
C ASP A 89 -6.03 7.65 7.56
N VAL A 90 -6.97 6.94 8.17
CA VAL A 90 -8.29 6.68 7.57
C VAL A 90 -9.38 7.53 8.22
N VAL A 91 -10.43 7.82 7.44
CA VAL A 91 -11.66 8.46 7.90
C VAL A 91 -12.81 7.58 7.45
N LEU A 92 -13.79 7.37 8.33
CA LEU A 92 -14.90 6.45 8.11
C LEU A 92 -16.18 7.21 7.72
N PRO A 93 -16.98 6.72 6.76
CA PRO A 93 -18.34 7.21 6.60
C PRO A 93 -19.20 6.80 7.81
N SER A 94 -20.25 7.58 8.11
CA SER A 94 -21.10 7.35 9.30
C SER A 94 -21.77 5.97 9.33
N GLY A 95 -22.02 5.38 8.16
CA GLY A 95 -22.62 4.04 8.02
C GLY A 95 -21.60 2.89 7.96
N TYR A 96 -20.31 3.10 8.24
CA TYR A 96 -19.30 2.05 8.08
C TYR A 96 -19.55 0.82 8.96
N LEU A 97 -19.75 1.01 10.26
CA LEU A 97 -20.00 -0.11 11.20
C LEU A 97 -21.33 -0.82 10.89
N LYS A 98 -22.35 -0.06 10.49
CA LYS A 98 -23.61 -0.62 10.03
C LYS A 98 -23.41 -1.51 8.80
N ALA A 99 -22.65 -1.04 7.80
CA ALA A 99 -22.33 -1.84 6.62
C ALA A 99 -21.57 -3.14 6.97
N VAL A 100 -20.66 -3.09 7.94
CA VAL A 100 -19.97 -4.28 8.45
C VAL A 100 -20.97 -5.24 9.09
N SER A 101 -21.86 -4.75 9.94
CA SER A 101 -22.87 -5.55 10.63
C SER A 101 -23.87 -6.20 9.65
N ASP A 102 -24.34 -5.44 8.67
CA ASP A 102 -25.27 -5.92 7.63
C ASP A 102 -24.63 -7.03 6.79
N GLU A 103 -23.37 -6.87 6.38
CA GLU A 103 -22.63 -7.88 5.62
C GLU A 103 -22.35 -9.16 6.42
N LEU A 104 -21.99 -9.04 7.70
CA LEU A 104 -21.79 -10.19 8.60
C LEU A 104 -23.09 -10.93 8.88
N SER A 105 -24.19 -10.19 9.02
CA SER A 105 -25.54 -10.78 9.23
C SER A 105 -26.04 -11.49 7.99
N ARG A 106 -25.75 -10.96 6.80
CA ARG A 106 -26.11 -11.59 5.53
C ARG A 106 -25.36 -12.89 5.31
N GLU A 107 -24.06 -12.89 5.58
CA GLU A 107 -23.21 -14.06 5.41
C GLU A 107 -21.98 -13.94 6.31
N PRO A 108 -21.81 -14.81 7.31
CA PRO A 108 -20.65 -14.79 8.23
C PRO A 108 -19.32 -14.94 7.49
N ALA A 109 -18.29 -14.25 8.00
CA ALA A 109 -16.91 -14.31 7.51
C ALA A 109 -15.94 -14.39 8.68
N ASP A 110 -14.85 -15.15 8.51
CA ASP A 110 -13.77 -15.19 9.50
C ASP A 110 -12.87 -13.95 9.39
N ALA A 111 -12.68 -13.47 8.16
CA ALA A 111 -11.96 -12.23 7.89
C ALA A 111 -12.61 -11.48 6.71
N PHE A 112 -12.48 -10.17 6.69
CA PHE A 112 -13.01 -9.33 5.63
C PHE A 112 -12.19 -8.05 5.49
N GLY A 113 -12.48 -7.26 4.47
CA GLY A 113 -12.00 -5.91 4.33
C GLY A 113 -12.84 -5.15 3.32
N GLY A 114 -12.72 -3.83 3.35
CA GLY A 114 -13.40 -2.93 2.45
C GLY A 114 -12.45 -2.17 1.53
N PRO A 115 -12.97 -1.55 0.46
CA PRO A 115 -12.17 -0.72 -0.43
C PRO A 115 -11.78 0.60 0.23
N ASP A 116 -10.74 1.25 -0.33
CA ASP A 116 -10.39 2.62 0.00
C ASP A 116 -10.83 3.57 -1.13
N LYS A 117 -11.24 4.78 -0.73
CA LYS A 117 -11.63 5.85 -1.65
C LYS A 117 -10.78 7.09 -1.43
N ALA A 118 -10.58 7.87 -2.50
CA ALA A 118 -9.99 9.19 -2.40
C ALA A 118 -11.03 10.17 -1.81
N HIS A 119 -10.62 10.98 -0.83
CA HIS A 119 -11.46 12.05 -0.30
C HIS A 119 -11.50 13.26 -1.26
N SER A 120 -12.59 13.99 -1.28
CA SER A 120 -12.76 15.18 -2.14
C SER A 120 -11.70 16.28 -1.86
N SER A 121 -11.24 16.38 -0.61
CA SER A 121 -10.21 17.32 -0.16
C SER A 121 -8.78 16.95 -0.61
N PHE A 122 -8.58 15.84 -1.29
CA PHE A 122 -7.24 15.44 -1.72
C PHE A 122 -6.65 16.47 -2.68
N THR A 123 -5.38 16.81 -2.45
CA THR A 123 -4.59 17.65 -3.37
C THR A 123 -4.44 16.98 -4.74
N ASP A 124 -4.11 17.77 -5.76
CA ASP A 124 -3.88 17.24 -7.12
C ASP A 124 -2.80 16.14 -7.13
N THR A 125 -1.75 16.28 -6.30
CA THR A 125 -0.71 15.25 -6.11
C THR A 125 -1.27 13.97 -5.52
N GLN A 126 -2.11 14.05 -4.50
CA GLN A 126 -2.74 12.88 -3.89
C GLN A 126 -3.72 12.19 -4.85
N LYS A 127 -4.47 12.95 -5.65
CA LYS A 127 -5.35 12.41 -6.70
C LYS A 127 -4.54 11.68 -7.77
N ALA A 128 -3.43 12.26 -8.23
CA ALA A 128 -2.53 11.62 -9.18
C ALA A 128 -1.89 10.33 -8.63
N ILE A 129 -1.48 10.32 -7.37
CA ILE A 129 -0.98 9.12 -6.69
C ILE A 129 -2.10 8.07 -6.54
N SER A 130 -3.30 8.48 -6.18
CA SER A 130 -4.45 7.58 -6.09
C SER A 130 -4.75 6.92 -7.43
N TYR A 131 -4.80 7.72 -8.51
CA TYR A 131 -4.94 7.21 -9.87
C TYR A 131 -3.87 6.16 -10.20
N SER A 132 -2.58 6.47 -9.96
CA SER A 132 -1.51 5.52 -10.26
C SER A 132 -1.63 4.21 -9.46
N MET A 133 -2.19 4.24 -8.26
CA MET A 133 -2.36 3.05 -7.41
C MET A 133 -3.58 2.19 -7.78
N THR A 134 -4.52 2.70 -8.57
CA THR A 134 -5.78 2.02 -8.92
C THR A 134 -5.95 1.78 -10.41
N SER A 135 -5.28 2.55 -11.28
CA SER A 135 -5.40 2.46 -12.72
C SER A 135 -4.97 1.10 -13.26
N PHE A 136 -5.67 0.64 -14.30
CA PHE A 136 -5.30 -0.54 -15.07
C PHE A 136 -3.89 -0.43 -15.68
N PHE A 137 -3.52 0.75 -16.16
CA PHE A 137 -2.22 1.00 -16.81
C PHE A 137 -1.02 0.81 -15.88
N THR A 138 -1.21 0.89 -14.57
CA THR A 138 -0.13 0.78 -13.58
C THR A 138 -0.20 -0.47 -12.73
N THR A 139 -1.42 -0.98 -12.48
CA THR A 139 -1.65 -2.13 -11.59
C THR A 139 -2.15 -3.39 -12.31
N GLY A 140 -2.39 -3.30 -13.63
CA GLY A 140 -2.96 -4.40 -14.39
C GLY A 140 -4.35 -4.83 -13.92
N GLY A 141 -5.09 -3.93 -13.27
CA GLY A 141 -6.44 -4.20 -12.75
C GLY A 141 -6.49 -4.97 -11.43
N ILE A 142 -5.34 -5.21 -10.76
CA ILE A 142 -5.31 -5.86 -9.44
C ILE A 142 -5.96 -5.00 -8.37
N ARG A 143 -5.89 -3.67 -8.50
CA ARG A 143 -6.51 -2.70 -7.59
C ARG A 143 -7.55 -1.89 -8.34
N GLY A 144 -8.65 -1.56 -7.68
CA GLY A 144 -9.71 -0.73 -8.26
C GLY A 144 -10.60 -1.43 -9.28
N GLY A 145 -10.34 -2.68 -9.64
CA GLY A 145 -11.11 -3.42 -10.64
C GLY A 145 -12.46 -3.92 -10.10
N LYS A 146 -13.54 -3.73 -10.88
CA LYS A 146 -14.88 -4.28 -10.63
C LYS A 146 -14.96 -5.81 -10.83
N LYS A 147 -13.88 -6.49 -11.18
CA LYS A 147 -13.86 -7.94 -11.37
C LYS A 147 -13.84 -8.65 -10.02
N LYS A 148 -14.75 -9.61 -9.83
CA LYS A 148 -14.72 -10.57 -8.74
C LYS A 148 -13.34 -11.24 -8.76
N MET A 149 -12.51 -10.96 -7.76
CA MET A 149 -11.28 -11.70 -7.55
C MET A 149 -11.66 -12.99 -6.82
N ASP A 150 -11.19 -14.13 -7.29
CA ASP A 150 -11.42 -15.44 -6.63
C ASP A 150 -10.94 -15.46 -5.18
N LYS A 151 -9.98 -14.59 -4.83
CA LYS A 151 -9.46 -14.41 -3.48
C LYS A 151 -9.24 -12.93 -3.18
N PHE A 152 -9.92 -12.42 -2.17
CA PHE A 152 -9.73 -11.08 -1.66
C PHE A 152 -8.71 -11.10 -0.49
N TYR A 153 -7.64 -10.32 -0.60
CA TYR A 153 -6.62 -10.17 0.45
C TYR A 153 -6.89 -8.90 1.25
N PRO A 154 -7.43 -9.00 2.48
CA PRO A 154 -7.64 -7.84 3.35
C PRO A 154 -6.35 -7.08 3.59
N ARG A 155 -6.45 -5.75 3.62
CA ARG A 155 -5.32 -4.85 3.87
C ARG A 155 -5.44 -4.26 5.26
N SER A 156 -4.31 -4.07 5.93
CA SER A 156 -4.25 -3.58 7.31
C SER A 156 -4.91 -2.22 7.56
N PHE A 157 -5.08 -1.40 6.53
CA PHE A 157 -5.76 -0.12 6.67
C PHE A 157 -7.29 -0.24 6.83
N ASN A 158 -7.87 -1.39 6.46
CA ASN A 158 -9.31 -1.69 6.58
C ASN A 158 -9.51 -3.22 6.56
N MET A 159 -9.20 -3.87 7.66
CA MET A 159 -9.29 -5.31 7.82
C MET A 159 -10.14 -5.65 9.05
N GLY A 160 -11.17 -6.47 8.86
CA GLY A 160 -11.89 -7.10 9.95
C GLY A 160 -11.54 -8.58 10.07
N ILE A 161 -11.47 -9.10 11.29
CA ILE A 161 -11.18 -10.50 11.54
C ILE A 161 -11.76 -10.93 12.91
N ARG A 162 -12.28 -12.13 13.00
CA ARG A 162 -12.67 -12.71 14.29
C ARG A 162 -11.47 -12.77 15.24
N LYS A 163 -11.66 -12.36 16.48
CA LYS A 163 -10.58 -12.32 17.48
C LYS A 163 -9.94 -13.70 17.71
N ASP A 164 -10.75 -14.75 17.82
CA ASP A 164 -10.26 -16.12 18.02
C ASP A 164 -9.37 -16.59 16.85
N VAL A 165 -9.75 -16.26 15.60
CA VAL A 165 -8.96 -16.56 14.39
C VAL A 165 -7.64 -15.76 14.39
N TYR A 166 -7.70 -14.47 14.76
CA TYR A 166 -6.51 -13.62 14.86
C TYR A 166 -5.49 -14.20 15.84
N LEU A 167 -5.94 -14.54 17.05
CA LEU A 167 -5.08 -15.09 18.10
C LEU A 167 -4.54 -16.48 17.74
N LYS A 168 -5.38 -17.36 17.19
CA LYS A 168 -4.97 -18.68 16.67
C LYS A 168 -3.86 -18.57 15.61
N LEU A 169 -3.96 -17.59 14.73
CA LEU A 169 -2.96 -17.32 13.70
C LEU A 169 -1.77 -16.48 14.20
N LYS A 170 -1.73 -16.09 15.48
CA LYS A 170 -0.66 -15.30 16.10
C LYS A 170 -0.46 -13.92 15.43
N GLY A 171 -1.54 -13.30 14.94
CA GLY A 171 -1.56 -11.95 14.41
C GLY A 171 -0.54 -11.67 13.31
N PHE A 172 -0.05 -10.43 13.25
CA PHE A 172 0.95 -10.00 12.27
C PHE A 172 2.34 -10.53 12.61
N SER A 173 3.07 -11.02 11.61
CA SER A 173 4.47 -11.44 11.78
C SER A 173 5.41 -10.23 11.94
N ALA A 174 6.61 -10.48 12.47
CA ALA A 174 7.64 -9.45 12.64
C ALA A 174 8.30 -9.00 11.30
N MET A 175 7.62 -9.21 10.18
CA MET A 175 8.06 -8.69 8.88
C MET A 175 7.97 -7.17 8.87
N ARG A 176 8.98 -6.53 8.29
CA ARG A 176 9.03 -5.07 8.22
C ARG A 176 8.10 -4.49 7.17
N PHE A 177 7.93 -5.18 6.04
CA PHE A 177 7.07 -4.80 4.93
C PHE A 177 6.34 -6.02 4.40
N GLY A 178 5.05 -5.88 4.13
CA GLY A 178 4.19 -6.94 3.60
C GLY A 178 3.64 -7.87 4.69
N GLU A 179 3.67 -7.45 5.94
CA GLU A 179 3.10 -8.15 7.09
C GLU A 179 1.59 -8.37 6.93
N ASP A 180 0.89 -7.46 6.25
CA ASP A 180 -0.52 -7.56 5.92
C ASP A 180 -0.79 -8.69 4.88
N ILE A 181 0.07 -8.77 3.87
CA ILE A 181 -0.03 -9.83 2.86
C ILE A 181 0.36 -11.18 3.45
N ASP A 182 1.41 -11.24 4.27
CA ASP A 182 1.79 -12.44 5.02
C ASP A 182 0.62 -12.95 5.87
N PHE A 183 -0.01 -12.05 6.62
CA PHE A 183 -1.14 -12.40 7.46
C PHE A 183 -2.33 -12.90 6.63
N SER A 184 -2.67 -12.23 5.54
CA SER A 184 -3.70 -12.66 4.60
C SER A 184 -3.41 -14.04 4.01
N ILE A 185 -2.15 -14.34 3.63
CA ILE A 185 -1.77 -15.68 3.14
C ILE A 185 -2.02 -16.73 4.23
N ARG A 186 -1.70 -16.44 5.51
CA ARG A 186 -1.94 -17.38 6.63
C ARG A 186 -3.43 -17.58 6.90
N ILE A 187 -4.25 -16.54 6.78
CA ILE A 187 -5.72 -16.64 6.85
C ILE A 187 -6.23 -17.62 5.79
N PHE A 188 -5.79 -17.48 4.54
CA PHE A 188 -6.20 -18.40 3.47
C PHE A 188 -5.69 -19.82 3.66
N LYS A 189 -4.43 -20.00 4.10
CA LYS A 189 -3.85 -21.33 4.35
C LYS A 189 -4.55 -22.06 5.50
N ALA A 190 -5.14 -21.32 6.43
CA ALA A 190 -5.94 -21.87 7.52
C ALA A 190 -7.37 -22.26 7.09
N GLY A 191 -7.74 -22.06 5.82
CA GLY A 191 -9.08 -22.37 5.32
C GLY A 191 -10.17 -21.38 5.78
N CYS A 192 -9.78 -20.21 6.30
CA CYS A 192 -10.72 -19.22 6.79
C CYS A 192 -11.49 -18.54 5.64
N LYS A 193 -12.78 -18.29 5.88
CA LYS A 193 -13.67 -17.60 4.94
C LYS A 193 -13.35 -16.11 4.92
N CYS A 194 -12.82 -15.63 3.80
CA CYS A 194 -12.45 -14.23 3.63
C CYS A 194 -13.33 -13.56 2.57
N ARG A 195 -13.90 -12.38 2.90
CA ARG A 195 -14.85 -11.67 2.02
C ARG A 195 -14.45 -10.21 1.81
N LEU A 196 -14.80 -9.68 0.66
CA LEU A 196 -14.82 -8.24 0.40
C LEU A 196 -16.18 -7.68 0.82
N PHE A 197 -16.18 -6.62 1.62
CA PHE A 197 -17.37 -5.84 2.00
C PHE A 197 -17.35 -4.51 1.23
N PRO A 198 -18.03 -4.40 0.08
CA PRO A 198 -17.91 -3.23 -0.78
C PRO A 198 -18.41 -1.94 -0.11
N GLU A 199 -19.41 -2.05 0.76
CA GLU A 199 -20.02 -0.90 1.44
C GLU A 199 -19.26 -0.48 2.71
N ALA A 200 -18.40 -1.35 3.25
CA ALA A 200 -17.51 -1.03 4.37
C ALA A 200 -16.21 -0.36 3.85
N TRP A 201 -16.35 0.70 3.09
CA TRP A 201 -15.22 1.45 2.54
C TRP A 201 -14.76 2.56 3.48
N VAL A 202 -13.49 2.99 3.29
CA VAL A 202 -12.89 4.09 4.07
C VAL A 202 -12.27 5.12 3.15
N TRP A 203 -12.21 6.39 3.57
CA TRP A 203 -11.30 7.36 2.98
C TRP A 203 -9.89 7.12 3.54
N HIS A 204 -8.94 6.82 2.68
CA HIS A 204 -7.56 6.57 3.10
C HIS A 204 -6.65 7.65 2.53
N LYS A 205 -5.98 8.41 3.40
CA LYS A 205 -5.10 9.50 3.01
C LYS A 205 -3.91 8.96 2.20
N ARG A 206 -3.74 9.49 1.01
CA ARG A 206 -2.58 9.20 0.16
C ARG A 206 -1.37 10.01 0.61
N ARG A 207 -0.18 9.55 0.27
CA ARG A 207 1.06 10.31 0.47
C ARG A 207 0.95 11.68 -0.17
N THR A 208 1.43 12.71 0.53
CA THR A 208 1.29 14.12 0.13
C THR A 208 2.32 14.54 -0.90
N ASP A 209 3.40 13.80 -1.06
CA ASP A 209 4.49 14.10 -2.00
C ASP A 209 5.07 12.85 -2.66
N PHE A 210 5.74 13.05 -3.80
CA PHE A 210 6.32 11.97 -4.60
C PHE A 210 7.52 11.29 -3.94
N ARG A 211 8.26 11.95 -3.05
CA ARG A 211 9.40 11.36 -2.33
C ARG A 211 8.91 10.32 -1.31
N LYS A 212 7.88 10.66 -0.55
CA LYS A 212 7.22 9.72 0.37
C LYS A 212 6.57 8.57 -0.40
N PHE A 213 5.96 8.88 -1.57
CA PHE A 213 5.37 7.86 -2.42
C PHE A 213 6.41 6.91 -3.02
N TRP A 214 7.55 7.43 -3.52
CA TRP A 214 8.68 6.61 -3.96
C TRP A 214 9.13 5.62 -2.88
N ARG A 215 9.34 6.11 -1.66
CA ARG A 215 9.75 5.26 -0.52
C ARG A 215 8.74 4.16 -0.25
N GLN A 216 7.44 4.47 -0.30
CA GLN A 216 6.36 3.50 -0.11
C GLN A 216 6.40 2.39 -1.17
N VAL A 217 6.48 2.74 -2.45
CA VAL A 217 6.46 1.75 -3.54
C VAL A 217 7.77 0.97 -3.64
N TYR A 218 8.90 1.60 -3.34
CA TYR A 218 10.20 0.93 -3.22
C TYR A 218 10.15 -0.17 -2.15
N ASN A 219 9.63 0.14 -0.98
CA ASN A 219 9.43 -0.84 0.10
C ASN A 219 8.45 -1.95 -0.29
N SER A 220 7.44 -1.64 -1.11
CA SER A 220 6.52 -2.65 -1.64
C SER A 220 7.22 -3.64 -2.59
N GLY A 221 8.18 -3.17 -3.40
CA GLY A 221 9.04 -4.02 -4.22
C GLY A 221 9.90 -4.97 -3.38
N ILE A 222 10.50 -4.43 -2.31
CA ILE A 222 11.27 -5.23 -1.34
C ILE A 222 10.38 -6.30 -0.67
N ALA A 223 9.19 -5.91 -0.20
CA ALA A 223 8.24 -6.79 0.45
C ALA A 223 7.88 -7.99 -0.45
N ARG A 224 7.80 -7.78 -1.76
CA ARG A 224 7.47 -8.85 -2.70
C ARG A 224 8.52 -9.96 -2.72
N ILE A 225 9.81 -9.61 -2.66
CA ILE A 225 10.89 -10.61 -2.59
C ILE A 225 10.90 -11.31 -1.22
N ASN A 226 10.63 -10.59 -0.13
CA ASN A 226 10.52 -11.17 1.20
C ASN A 226 9.39 -12.22 1.25
N LEU A 227 8.24 -11.87 0.70
CA LEU A 227 7.10 -12.79 0.58
C LEU A 227 7.42 -13.99 -0.34
N TYR A 228 8.09 -13.76 -1.47
CA TYR A 228 8.54 -14.84 -2.35
C TYR A 228 9.48 -15.82 -1.63
N LYS A 229 10.43 -15.33 -0.86
CA LYS A 229 11.34 -16.19 -0.07
C LYS A 229 10.60 -17.05 0.96
N LYS A 230 9.50 -16.53 1.52
CA LYS A 230 8.67 -17.22 2.53
C LYS A 230 7.58 -18.09 1.88
N TYR A 231 7.01 -17.62 0.77
CA TYR A 231 5.92 -18.24 0.03
C TYR A 231 6.20 -18.13 -1.48
N PRO A 232 6.97 -19.05 -2.07
CA PRO A 232 7.35 -19.00 -3.49
C PRO A 232 6.15 -18.87 -4.43
N GLU A 233 5.05 -19.53 -4.11
CA GLU A 233 3.78 -19.51 -4.85
C GLU A 233 3.07 -18.13 -4.84
N SER A 234 3.48 -17.22 -3.96
CA SER A 234 2.90 -15.87 -3.86
C SER A 234 3.35 -14.94 -5.00
N LEU A 235 4.44 -15.26 -5.68
CA LEU A 235 4.96 -14.46 -6.78
C LEU A 235 4.22 -14.80 -8.08
N LYS A 236 3.53 -13.79 -8.64
CA LYS A 236 2.80 -13.90 -9.91
C LYS A 236 3.50 -13.06 -10.98
N LEU A 237 3.32 -13.39 -12.26
CA LEU A 237 3.91 -12.66 -13.39
C LEU A 237 3.64 -11.15 -13.35
N VAL A 238 2.44 -10.75 -12.94
CA VAL A 238 2.07 -9.34 -12.80
C VAL A 238 2.97 -8.57 -11.81
N HIS A 239 3.55 -9.24 -10.81
CA HIS A 239 4.48 -8.62 -9.87
C HIS A 239 5.85 -8.32 -10.48
N LEU A 240 6.17 -8.92 -11.63
CA LEU A 240 7.41 -8.67 -12.39
C LEU A 240 7.28 -7.47 -13.33
N LEU A 241 6.06 -7.04 -13.69
CA LEU A 241 5.83 -5.97 -14.65
C LEU A 241 6.56 -4.65 -14.29
N PRO A 242 6.54 -4.16 -13.04
CA PRO A 242 7.29 -2.96 -12.68
C PRO A 242 8.82 -3.14 -12.81
N MET A 243 9.33 -4.34 -12.55
CA MET A 243 10.74 -4.65 -12.77
C MET A 243 11.09 -4.60 -14.26
N VAL A 244 10.29 -5.25 -15.12
CA VAL A 244 10.47 -5.22 -16.58
C VAL A 244 10.39 -3.79 -17.12
N PHE A 245 9.41 -3.01 -16.64
CA PHE A 245 9.29 -1.60 -16.96
C PHE A 245 10.56 -0.81 -16.58
N THR A 246 11.09 -1.02 -15.37
CA THR A 246 12.31 -0.37 -14.90
C THR A 246 13.50 -0.71 -15.78
N LEU A 247 13.68 -1.98 -16.13
CA LEU A 247 14.76 -2.44 -17.01
C LEU A 247 14.60 -1.87 -18.43
N GLY A 248 13.35 -1.80 -18.95
CA GLY A 248 13.03 -1.24 -20.25
C GLY A 248 13.36 0.25 -20.33
N VAL A 249 12.94 1.04 -19.32
CA VAL A 249 13.25 2.49 -19.26
C VAL A 249 14.76 2.69 -19.13
N THR A 250 15.43 1.96 -18.23
CA THR A 250 16.89 2.05 -18.05
C THR A 250 17.63 1.66 -19.32
N GLY A 251 17.23 0.57 -19.98
CA GLY A 251 17.79 0.11 -21.24
C GLY A 251 17.62 1.15 -22.37
N THR A 252 16.43 1.76 -22.49
CA THR A 252 16.18 2.85 -23.44
C THR A 252 17.11 4.03 -23.20
N CYS A 253 17.27 4.47 -21.94
CA CYS A 253 18.17 5.55 -21.60
C CYS A 253 19.63 5.21 -21.96
N LEU A 254 20.07 3.98 -21.70
CA LEU A 254 21.42 3.52 -22.04
C LEU A 254 21.62 3.46 -23.57
N LEU A 255 20.67 2.92 -24.31
CA LEU A 255 20.73 2.85 -25.78
C LEU A 255 20.84 4.27 -26.38
N LEU A 256 20.03 5.21 -25.94
CA LEU A 256 20.10 6.60 -26.39
C LEU A 256 21.42 7.28 -25.99
N PHE A 257 21.91 6.99 -24.77
CA PHE A 257 23.21 7.49 -24.33
C PHE A 257 24.35 6.96 -25.24
N PHE A 258 24.40 5.67 -25.50
CA PHE A 258 25.39 5.06 -26.39
C PHE A 258 25.20 5.44 -27.86
N ALA A 259 23.99 5.80 -28.29
CA ALA A 259 23.72 6.31 -29.61
C ALA A 259 24.38 7.69 -29.84
N VAL A 260 24.41 8.55 -28.80
CA VAL A 260 25.00 9.92 -28.89
C VAL A 260 26.51 9.92 -28.70
N LEU A 261 27.05 8.97 -27.91
CA LEU A 261 28.46 8.94 -27.52
C LEU A 261 29.46 8.94 -28.71
N PRO A 262 29.26 8.14 -29.78
CA PRO A 262 30.18 8.16 -30.95
C PRO A 262 30.27 9.51 -31.62
N TYR A 263 29.16 10.26 -31.72
CA TYR A 263 29.13 11.60 -32.30
C TYR A 263 29.92 12.61 -31.46
N LEU A 264 29.92 12.46 -30.13
CA LEU A 264 30.69 13.34 -29.25
C LEU A 264 32.20 13.12 -29.37
N PHE A 265 32.63 11.91 -29.75
CA PHE A 265 34.06 11.54 -29.86
C PHE A 265 34.55 11.40 -31.30
N GLY A 266 33.70 11.70 -32.31
CA GLY A 266 34.04 11.58 -33.72
C GLY A 266 34.37 10.16 -34.18
N THR A 267 33.77 9.16 -33.51
CA THR A 267 34.03 7.72 -33.74
C THR A 267 32.85 7.01 -34.43
N GLU A 268 31.88 7.77 -34.95
CA GLU A 268 30.69 7.26 -35.62
C GLU A 268 30.98 6.39 -36.84
N HIS A 269 32.15 6.51 -37.41
CA HIS A 269 32.59 5.74 -38.61
C HIS A 269 33.10 4.35 -38.29
N ILE A 270 33.40 4.04 -37.00
CA ILE A 270 34.05 2.78 -36.64
C ILE A 270 33.07 1.61 -36.75
N PHE A 271 31.80 1.80 -36.30
CA PHE A 271 30.75 0.77 -36.33
C PHE A 271 29.41 1.35 -36.78
N PRO A 272 29.23 1.77 -38.04
CA PRO A 272 28.06 2.53 -38.48
C PRO A 272 26.74 1.70 -38.36
N ILE A 273 26.77 0.43 -38.74
CA ILE A 273 25.56 -0.43 -38.66
C ILE A 273 25.13 -0.67 -37.21
N LEU A 274 26.07 -0.93 -36.32
CA LEU A 274 25.79 -1.10 -34.90
C LEU A 274 25.25 0.18 -34.25
N GLY A 275 25.84 1.34 -34.59
CA GLY A 275 25.39 2.66 -34.15
C GLY A 275 23.95 2.96 -34.61
N GLN A 276 23.62 2.68 -35.86
CA GLN A 276 22.26 2.84 -36.39
C GLN A 276 21.26 1.92 -35.68
N ALA A 277 21.62 0.65 -35.46
CA ALA A 277 20.76 -0.29 -34.75
C ALA A 277 20.49 0.13 -33.30
N ILE A 278 21.53 0.59 -32.57
CA ILE A 278 21.41 1.11 -31.20
C ILE A 278 20.49 2.34 -31.17
N THR A 279 20.67 3.26 -32.11
CA THR A 279 19.84 4.47 -32.24
C THR A 279 18.40 4.12 -32.51
N LEU A 280 18.13 3.22 -33.47
CA LEU A 280 16.77 2.80 -33.82
C LEU A 280 16.05 2.14 -32.61
N LEU A 281 16.73 1.22 -31.91
CA LEU A 281 16.17 0.57 -30.73
C LEU A 281 15.91 1.57 -29.59
N GLY A 282 16.81 2.53 -29.38
CA GLY A 282 16.62 3.61 -28.43
C GLY A 282 15.41 4.50 -28.75
N LEU A 283 15.23 4.85 -30.05
CA LEU A 283 14.08 5.64 -30.50
C LEU A 283 12.76 4.87 -30.39
N ILE A 284 12.75 3.58 -30.68
CA ILE A 284 11.57 2.73 -30.48
C ILE A 284 11.20 2.70 -28.99
N GLY A 285 12.18 2.51 -28.11
CA GLY A 285 11.93 2.52 -26.65
C GLY A 285 11.38 3.87 -26.19
N LEU A 286 11.94 4.99 -26.67
CA LEU A 286 11.45 6.34 -26.39
C LEU A 286 10.00 6.53 -26.88
N ALA A 287 9.68 6.09 -28.09
CA ALA A 287 8.33 6.15 -28.62
C ALA A 287 7.34 5.39 -27.76
N CYS A 288 7.68 4.18 -27.31
CA CYS A 288 6.85 3.41 -26.36
C CYS A 288 6.61 4.17 -25.05
N ILE A 289 7.64 4.79 -24.46
CA ILE A 289 7.54 5.60 -23.24
C ILE A 289 6.61 6.80 -23.46
N VAL A 290 6.73 7.50 -24.60
CA VAL A 290 5.89 8.65 -24.92
C VAL A 290 4.43 8.22 -25.11
N ILE A 291 4.17 7.19 -25.90
CA ILE A 291 2.81 6.64 -26.12
C ILE A 291 2.16 6.24 -24.79
N TYR A 292 2.89 5.54 -23.93
CA TYR A 292 2.42 5.16 -22.60
C TYR A 292 2.11 6.38 -21.73
N SER A 293 2.97 7.41 -21.76
CA SER A 293 2.77 8.65 -20.99
C SER A 293 1.54 9.42 -21.48
N VAL A 294 1.31 9.48 -22.79
CA VAL A 294 0.12 10.12 -23.39
C VAL A 294 -1.14 9.35 -22.99
N ALA A 295 -1.13 8.03 -23.08
CA ALA A 295 -2.26 7.19 -22.68
C ALA A 295 -2.63 7.40 -21.20
N LEU A 296 -1.65 7.42 -20.30
CA LEU A 296 -1.85 7.73 -18.87
C LEU A 296 -2.45 9.12 -18.65
N CYS A 297 -1.92 10.12 -19.36
CA CYS A 297 -2.40 11.49 -19.25
C CYS A 297 -3.86 11.60 -19.68
N ILE A 298 -4.21 11.03 -20.82
CA ILE A 298 -5.58 11.06 -21.35
C ILE A 298 -6.55 10.36 -20.38
N ASP A 299 -6.21 9.15 -19.94
CA ASP A 299 -7.07 8.35 -19.07
C ASP A 299 -7.28 9.06 -17.72
N SER A 300 -6.21 9.51 -17.07
CA SER A 300 -6.30 10.25 -15.81
C SER A 300 -7.01 11.60 -15.95
N THR A 301 -6.83 12.32 -17.07
CA THR A 301 -7.54 13.57 -17.33
C THR A 301 -9.04 13.33 -17.46
N ARG A 302 -9.46 12.23 -18.09
CA ARG A 302 -10.89 11.86 -18.21
C ARG A 302 -11.49 11.50 -16.85
N GLU A 303 -10.77 10.70 -16.05
CA GLU A 303 -11.23 10.27 -14.72
C GLU A 303 -11.33 11.44 -13.74
N ASN A 304 -10.33 12.31 -13.69
CA ASN A 304 -10.24 13.42 -12.72
C ASN A 304 -10.76 14.76 -13.26
N LYS A 305 -11.19 14.82 -14.53
CA LYS A 305 -11.66 16.03 -15.22
C LYS A 305 -10.65 17.21 -15.12
N SER A 306 -9.34 16.90 -15.13
CA SER A 306 -8.27 17.89 -14.95
C SER A 306 -7.00 17.47 -15.68
N LEU A 307 -6.58 18.27 -16.66
CA LEU A 307 -5.32 18.06 -17.38
C LEU A 307 -4.11 18.14 -16.43
N LYS A 308 -4.16 19.03 -15.42
CA LYS A 308 -3.10 19.16 -14.41
C LYS A 308 -2.90 17.84 -13.66
N ILE A 309 -3.98 17.18 -13.24
CA ILE A 309 -3.91 15.87 -12.59
C ILE A 309 -3.45 14.81 -13.59
N GLY A 310 -3.87 14.86 -14.85
CA GLY A 310 -3.38 13.98 -15.91
C GLY A 310 -1.86 14.02 -16.06
N LEU A 311 -1.29 15.21 -16.13
CA LEU A 311 0.17 15.40 -16.22
C LEU A 311 0.90 14.92 -14.94
N LEU A 312 0.36 15.22 -13.75
CA LEU A 312 0.91 14.73 -12.50
C LEU A 312 0.83 13.19 -12.38
N SER A 313 -0.16 12.57 -13.03
CA SER A 313 -0.34 11.12 -13.03
C SER A 313 0.73 10.39 -13.84
N ILE A 314 1.31 11.01 -14.85
CA ILE A 314 2.51 10.49 -15.53
C ILE A 314 3.62 10.32 -14.49
N ARG A 315 3.93 11.41 -13.76
CA ARG A 315 4.97 11.38 -12.71
C ARG A 315 4.66 10.34 -11.62
N ALA A 316 3.40 10.24 -11.21
CA ALA A 316 2.96 9.26 -10.20
C ALA A 316 3.15 7.81 -10.68
N ALA A 317 2.76 7.52 -11.93
CA ALA A 317 2.90 6.19 -12.51
C ALA A 317 4.38 5.78 -12.67
N PHE A 318 5.23 6.68 -13.16
CA PHE A 318 6.67 6.42 -13.23
C PHE A 318 7.30 6.27 -11.84
N THR A 319 6.91 7.10 -10.87
CA THR A 319 7.33 6.94 -9.47
C THR A 319 6.95 5.56 -8.94
N GLN A 320 5.74 5.09 -9.22
CA GLN A 320 5.26 3.79 -8.78
C GLN A 320 6.01 2.64 -9.42
N LEU A 321 6.11 2.63 -10.75
CA LEU A 321 6.70 1.51 -11.48
C LEU A 321 8.21 1.42 -11.28
N LEU A 322 8.92 2.55 -11.40
CA LEU A 322 10.36 2.60 -11.17
C LEU A 322 10.71 2.35 -9.69
N GLY A 323 10.00 2.98 -8.77
CA GLY A 323 10.25 2.79 -7.34
C GLY A 323 10.07 1.33 -6.92
N TYR A 324 8.96 0.71 -7.34
CA TYR A 324 8.73 -0.72 -7.05
C TYR A 324 9.78 -1.60 -7.75
N GLY A 325 10.07 -1.37 -9.03
CA GLY A 325 11.05 -2.16 -9.79
C GLY A 325 12.46 -2.07 -9.20
N CYS A 326 12.90 -0.87 -8.80
CA CYS A 326 14.18 -0.67 -8.10
C CYS A 326 14.21 -1.40 -6.75
N GLY A 327 13.13 -1.32 -5.97
CA GLY A 327 13.02 -2.05 -4.70
C GLY A 327 13.07 -3.56 -4.88
N PHE A 328 12.35 -4.07 -5.89
CA PHE A 328 12.34 -5.48 -6.26
C PHE A 328 13.75 -5.97 -6.66
N LEU A 329 14.41 -5.28 -7.59
CA LEU A 329 15.75 -5.63 -8.08
C LEU A 329 16.78 -5.57 -6.94
N SER A 330 16.73 -4.53 -6.11
CA SER A 330 17.64 -4.38 -4.95
C SER A 330 17.45 -5.53 -3.96
N ALA A 331 16.22 -5.91 -3.64
CA ALA A 331 15.94 -7.00 -2.72
C ALA A 331 16.29 -8.36 -3.35
N TRP A 332 15.97 -8.56 -4.62
CA TRP A 332 16.33 -9.78 -5.34
C TRP A 332 17.84 -10.00 -5.33
N TRP A 333 18.62 -8.98 -5.68
CA TRP A 333 20.08 -9.05 -5.63
C TRP A 333 20.61 -9.40 -4.23
N LYS A 334 20.16 -8.65 -3.22
CA LYS A 334 20.63 -8.83 -1.84
C LYS A 334 20.24 -10.19 -1.26
N ARG A 335 19.02 -10.66 -1.51
CA ARG A 335 18.47 -11.83 -0.82
C ARG A 335 18.58 -13.12 -1.63
N CYS A 336 18.48 -13.06 -2.95
CA CYS A 336 18.52 -14.25 -3.80
C CYS A 336 19.93 -14.51 -4.35
N VAL A 337 20.72 -13.44 -4.67
CA VAL A 337 22.09 -13.60 -5.19
C VAL A 337 23.10 -13.59 -4.04
N LEU A 338 23.07 -12.59 -3.15
CA LEU A 338 24.03 -12.44 -2.06
C LEU A 338 23.64 -13.20 -0.77
N GLY A 339 22.50 -13.86 -0.71
CA GLY A 339 22.05 -14.64 0.45
C GLY A 339 21.84 -13.87 1.75
N LYS A 340 21.75 -12.51 1.71
CA LYS A 340 21.60 -11.68 2.91
C LYS A 340 20.24 -11.90 3.57
N SER A 341 20.22 -11.94 4.91
CA SER A 341 18.98 -12.02 5.68
C SER A 341 18.18 -10.71 5.60
N GLU A 342 16.87 -10.79 5.86
CA GLU A 342 15.98 -9.61 5.88
C GLU A 342 16.46 -8.55 6.88
N PHE A 343 16.80 -8.97 8.10
CA PHE A 343 17.27 -8.06 9.15
C PHE A 343 18.58 -7.35 8.81
N SER A 344 19.55 -8.01 8.19
CA SER A 344 20.81 -7.38 7.79
C SER A 344 20.64 -6.33 6.70
N ALA A 345 19.62 -6.46 5.87
CA ALA A 345 19.33 -5.52 4.78
C ALA A 345 18.65 -4.23 5.25
N TYR A 346 17.98 -4.22 6.44
CA TYR A 346 17.05 -3.16 6.82
C TYR A 346 17.27 -2.53 8.20
N ASN A 347 18.20 -3.05 9.03
CA ASN A 347 18.38 -2.64 10.43
C ASN A 347 18.69 -1.14 10.65
N LYS A 348 19.04 -0.38 9.61
CA LYS A 348 19.53 1.01 9.78
C LYS A 348 18.54 2.11 9.37
N THR A 349 17.36 1.83 8.85
CA THR A 349 16.58 2.87 8.15
C THR A 349 15.10 3.01 8.49
N PHE A 350 14.55 2.30 9.49
CA PHE A 350 13.10 2.38 9.69
C PHE A 350 12.63 3.57 10.51
N TYR A 351 13.43 4.05 11.45
CA TYR A 351 13.05 5.06 12.44
C TYR A 351 14.09 6.16 12.66
N LYS A 352 14.89 6.48 11.61
CA LYS A 352 15.70 7.69 11.62
C LYS A 352 15.18 8.72 10.65
#